data_604227b53f70ffc01fe4ad0e0f7be0c4
#
_entry.id   604227b53f70ffc01fe4ad0e0f7be0c4
#
_cell.length_a   1.000
_cell.length_b   1.000
_cell.length_c   1.000
_cell.angle_alpha   90.00
_cell.angle_beta   90.00
_cell.angle_gamma   90.00
#
_symmetry.space_group_name_H-M   'P 1'
#
loop_
_entity.id
_entity.type
_entity.pdbx_description
1 polymer ?
#
loop_
_entity_poly.entity_id
_entity_poly.type
_entity_poly.pdbx_seq_one_letter_code
_entity_poly.pdbx_strand_id
1 'polypeptide(L)' 'MTVRELIDELECFDDDMEVVMKPSNSMYVDWIGGAREKELRSFYGNDTTVLVLTSDGQAGAV' A
#
# COMPACT_ATOMS: atom_id res chain seq x y z
N MET A 1 -0.99 4.72 11.59
CA MET A 1 -2.18 5.22 10.86
C MET A 1 -3.42 4.52 11.37
N THR A 2 -4.45 5.26 11.71
CA THR A 2 -5.73 4.70 12.15
C THR A 2 -6.57 4.29 10.93
N VAL A 3 -7.66 3.56 11.20
CA VAL A 3 -8.60 3.18 10.13
C VAL A 3 -9.17 4.43 9.45
N ARG A 4 -9.55 5.44 10.23
CA ARG A 4 -10.10 6.69 9.67
C ARG A 4 -9.07 7.41 8.80
N GLU A 5 -7.83 7.48 9.25
CA GLU A 5 -6.76 8.12 8.49
C GLU A 5 -6.51 7.38 7.17
N LEU A 6 -6.56 6.05 7.18
CA LEU A 6 -6.39 5.26 5.97
C LEU A 6 -7.55 5.46 5.00
N ILE A 7 -8.78 5.51 5.51
CA ILE A 7 -9.96 5.78 4.67
C ILE A 7 -9.82 7.14 4.00
N ASP A 8 -9.45 8.16 4.76
CA ASP A 8 -9.28 9.52 4.23
C ASP A 8 -8.18 9.56 3.16
N GLU A 9 -7.10 8.83 3.37
CA GLU A 9 -6.00 8.73 2.41
C GLU A 9 -6.46 8.05 1.12
N LEU A 10 -7.21 6.95 1.23
CA LEU A 10 -7.68 6.18 0.08
C LEU A 10 -8.74 6.92 -0.74
N GLU A 11 -9.50 7.81 -0.13
CA GLU A 11 -10.52 8.61 -0.83
C GLU A 11 -9.92 9.54 -1.88
N CYS A 12 -8.63 9.81 -1.82
CA CYS A 12 -7.93 10.63 -2.81
C CYS A 12 -7.69 9.89 -4.14
N PHE A 13 -8.00 8.59 -4.20
CA PHE A 13 -7.71 7.73 -5.36
C PHE A 13 -8.99 7.11 -5.89
N ASP A 14 -8.93 6.61 -7.13
CA ASP A 14 -10.08 5.98 -7.77
C ASP A 14 -10.47 4.67 -7.07
N ASP A 15 -11.77 4.43 -6.92
CA ASP A 15 -12.30 3.28 -6.19
C ASP A 15 -11.93 1.93 -6.84
N ASP A 16 -11.74 1.91 -8.14
CA ASP A 16 -11.42 0.70 -8.90
C ASP A 16 -9.92 0.48 -9.10
N MET A 17 -9.08 1.31 -8.49
CA MET A 17 -7.63 1.16 -8.55
C MET A 17 -7.19 -0.02 -7.69
N GLU A 18 -6.37 -0.90 -8.25
CA GLU A 18 -5.81 -2.02 -7.50
C GLU A 18 -4.84 -1.53 -6.43
N VAL A 19 -4.94 -2.12 -5.25
CA VAL A 19 -4.07 -1.79 -4.11
C VAL A 19 -3.09 -2.94 -3.89
N VAL A 20 -1.82 -2.61 -3.81
CA VAL A 20 -0.77 -3.58 -3.53
C VAL A 20 0.06 -3.13 -2.34
N MET A 21 0.75 -4.06 -1.73
CA MET A 21 1.68 -3.75 -0.66
C MET A 21 2.99 -4.52 -0.87
N LYS A 22 4.08 -3.93 -0.43
CA LYS A 22 5.35 -4.62 -0.42
C LYS A 22 5.39 -5.51 0.82
N PRO A 23 5.64 -6.82 0.68
CA PRO A 23 5.65 -7.71 1.84
C PRO A 23 6.73 -7.30 2.83
N SER A 24 6.38 -7.32 4.11
CA SER A 24 7.35 -7.19 5.18
C SER A 24 7.73 -8.58 5.70
N ASN A 25 8.63 -8.64 6.70
CA ASN A 25 8.98 -9.89 7.37
C ASN A 25 7.72 -10.48 8.02
N SER A 26 7.51 -11.79 7.85
CA SER A 26 6.31 -12.48 8.33
C SER A 26 6.11 -12.46 9.84
N MET A 27 7.17 -12.17 10.60
CA MET A 27 7.12 -12.12 12.07
C MET A 27 6.78 -10.73 12.62
N TYR A 28 6.77 -9.71 11.77
CA TYR A 28 6.58 -8.33 12.19
C TYR A 28 5.51 -7.65 11.36
N VAL A 29 4.88 -6.65 11.96
CA VAL A 29 3.94 -5.77 11.27
C VAL A 29 4.53 -4.37 11.21
N ASP A 30 4.22 -3.65 10.15
CA ASP A 30 4.68 -2.30 9.94
C ASP A 30 3.54 -1.31 10.13
N TRP A 31 3.88 -0.11 10.60
CA TRP A 31 2.97 1.01 10.53
C TRP A 31 2.76 1.40 9.06
N ILE A 32 1.54 1.72 8.69
CA ILE A 32 1.27 2.27 7.37
C ILE A 32 1.62 3.75 7.39
N GLY A 33 2.54 4.16 6.51
CA GLY A 33 2.96 5.56 6.38
C GLY A 33 2.15 6.35 5.38
N GLY A 34 1.45 5.68 4.46
CA GLY A 34 0.64 6.34 3.46
C GLY A 34 0.40 5.45 2.25
N ALA A 35 -0.05 6.07 1.17
CA ALA A 35 -0.32 5.38 -0.08
C ALA A 35 0.20 6.24 -1.24
N ARG A 36 0.77 5.59 -2.26
CA ARG A 36 1.33 6.27 -3.44
C ARG A 36 0.94 5.53 -4.70
N GLU A 37 0.70 6.29 -5.76
CA GLU A 37 0.55 5.72 -7.08
C GLU A 37 1.91 5.30 -7.62
N LYS A 38 1.98 4.11 -8.19
CA LYS A 38 3.16 3.63 -8.88
C LYS A 38 2.77 2.86 -10.11
N GLU A 39 3.62 2.91 -11.13
CA GLU A 39 3.48 2.09 -12.31
C GLU A 39 4.01 0.69 -12.01
N LEU A 40 3.13 -0.30 -12.14
CA LEU A 40 3.48 -1.71 -11.97
C LEU A 40 3.89 -2.28 -13.31
N ARG A 41 5.11 -2.83 -13.39
CA ARG A 41 5.56 -3.58 -14.56
C ARG A 41 5.10 -5.02 -14.42
N SER A 42 4.17 -5.40 -15.26
CA SER A 42 3.66 -6.76 -15.27
C SER A 42 4.67 -7.72 -15.90
N PHE A 43 4.78 -8.92 -15.36
CA PHE A 43 5.54 -10.00 -15.97
C PHE A 43 4.94 -10.44 -17.32
N TYR A 44 3.69 -10.07 -17.58
CA TYR A 44 2.95 -10.44 -18.80
C TYR A 44 2.86 -9.29 -19.82
N GLY A 45 3.62 -8.21 -19.59
CA GLY A 45 3.78 -7.15 -20.58
C GLY A 45 2.80 -5.99 -20.53
N ASN A 46 1.83 -6.01 -19.62
CA ASN A 46 0.87 -4.92 -19.48
C ASN A 46 1.20 -4.10 -18.22
N ASP A 47 1.67 -2.88 -18.45
CA ASP A 47 1.93 -1.96 -17.33
C ASP A 47 0.61 -1.34 -16.89
N THR A 48 0.45 -1.18 -15.58
CA THR A 48 -0.73 -0.55 -15.00
C THR A 48 -0.32 0.31 -13.82
N THR A 49 -1.12 1.32 -13.54
CA THR A 49 -0.92 2.15 -12.34
C THR A 49 -1.65 1.51 -11.17
N VAL A 50 -0.93 1.33 -10.08
CA VAL A 50 -1.47 0.73 -8.85
C VAL A 50 -1.20 1.65 -7.67
N LEU A 51 -1.96 1.45 -6.59
CA LEU A 51 -1.74 2.14 -5.33
C LEU A 51 -0.89 1.24 -4.44
N VAL A 52 0.25 1.76 -3.97
CA VAL A 52 1.15 1.03 -3.09
C VAL A 52 1.04 1.61 -1.68
N LEU A 53 0.73 0.75 -0.72
CA LEU A 53 0.80 1.13 0.69
C LEU A 53 2.26 1.17 1.13
N THR A 54 2.65 2.26 1.80
CA THR A 54 4.03 2.46 2.22
C THR A 54 4.19 2.19 3.70
N SER A 55 5.37 1.66 4.07
CA SER A 55 5.72 1.40 5.48
C SER A 55 6.34 2.63 6.11
N ASP A 56 6.04 2.84 7.40
CA ASP A 56 6.64 3.87 8.23
C ASP A 56 7.44 3.25 9.38
N GLY A 57 7.98 2.06 9.16
CA GLY A 57 8.77 1.34 10.13
C GLY A 57 8.01 0.24 10.84
N GLN A 58 8.74 -0.60 11.56
CA GLN A 58 8.16 -1.75 12.26
C GLN A 58 7.40 -1.32 13.51
N ALA A 59 6.20 -1.86 13.67
CA ALA A 59 5.34 -1.58 14.82
C ALA A 59 5.52 -2.60 15.94
N GLY A 60 5.84 -3.84 15.58
CA GLY A 60 6.00 -4.90 16.55
C GLY A 60 5.77 -6.27 15.92
N ALA A 61 5.73 -7.29 16.76
CA ALA A 61 5.49 -8.68 16.33
C ALA A 61 4.02 -9.03 16.49
N VAL A 62 3.56 -9.92 15.64
CA VAL A 62 2.22 -10.50 15.74
C VAL A 62 2.27 -11.89 16.35
#